data_920f516448b1b109d21c91bb8721c775
#
_entry.id   920f516448b1b109d21c91bb8721c775
#
_cell.length_a   1.000
_cell.length_b   1.000
_cell.length_c   1.000
_cell.angle_alpha   90.00
_cell.angle_beta   90.00
_cell.angle_gamma   90.00
#
_symmetry.space_group_name_H-M   'P 1'
#
loop_
_entity.id
_entity.type
_entity.pdbx_description
1 polymer ?
#
loop_
_entity_poly.entity_id
_entity_poly.type
_entity_poly.pdbx_seq_one_letter_code
_entity_poly.pdbx_strand_id
1 'polypeptide(L)'
;MRSFAGAFAELAFDLSLELRATGRADLARELEACTVKAVSYDPETDVGLIALEPQRPLNAVERNVIGQKLGQVIPFSDAPYASLQLDNFGRVVAVELVAPPRNLRWILRPASNYRWKRP
;
A
#
# COMPACT_ATOMS: atom_id res chain seq x y z
N MET A 1 -11.71 17.83 9.54
CA MET A 1 -11.89 16.44 9.04
C MET A 1 -10.62 16.01 8.30
N ARG A 2 -10.15 14.84 8.61
CA ARG A 2 -8.90 14.34 8.06
C ARG A 2 -9.11 13.84 6.62
N SER A 3 -8.27 14.29 5.69
CA SER A 3 -8.31 13.80 4.30
C SER A 3 -7.68 12.41 4.21
N PHE A 4 -8.04 11.66 3.17
CA PHE A 4 -7.41 10.37 2.90
C PHE A 4 -5.89 10.55 2.67
N ALA A 5 -5.50 11.56 1.90
CA ALA A 5 -4.09 11.82 1.62
C ALA A 5 -3.27 12.05 2.89
N GLY A 6 -3.79 12.83 3.82
CA GLY A 6 -3.12 13.08 5.09
C GLY A 6 -3.01 11.83 5.96
N ALA A 7 -4.08 11.05 6.02
CA ALA A 7 -4.09 9.79 6.77
C ALA A 7 -3.16 8.75 6.16
N PHE A 8 -3.13 8.66 4.83
CA PHE A 8 -2.21 7.75 4.15
C PHE A 8 -0.76 8.16 4.39
N ALA A 9 -0.47 9.46 4.36
CA ALA A 9 0.89 9.94 4.61
C ALA A 9 1.38 9.56 6.02
N GLU A 10 0.51 9.66 7.02
CA GLU A 10 0.84 9.22 8.38
C GLU A 10 1.04 7.71 8.47
N LEU A 11 0.16 6.95 7.85
CA LEU A 11 0.29 5.49 7.80
C LEU A 11 1.59 5.08 7.13
N ALA A 12 1.88 5.65 5.96
CA ALA A 12 3.11 5.37 5.23
C ALA A 12 4.35 5.73 6.04
N PHE A 13 4.31 6.83 6.78
CA PHE A 13 5.40 7.23 7.67
C PHE A 13 5.63 6.18 8.76
N ASP A 14 4.56 5.75 9.43
CA ASP A 14 4.65 4.75 10.51
C ASP A 14 5.18 3.41 9.97
N LEU A 15 4.67 2.95 8.83
CA LEU A 15 5.14 1.71 8.22
C LEU A 15 6.60 1.83 7.78
N SER A 16 6.99 2.99 7.28
CA SER A 16 8.38 3.25 6.85
C SER A 16 9.36 3.21 8.02
N LEU A 17 8.95 3.68 9.19
CA LEU A 17 9.78 3.59 10.39
C LEU A 17 10.09 2.14 10.74
N GLU A 18 9.09 1.27 10.70
CA GLU A 18 9.30 -0.15 10.97
C GLU A 18 10.15 -0.81 9.89
N LEU A 19 9.93 -0.49 8.63
CA LEU A 19 10.76 -1.01 7.52
C LEU A 19 12.22 -0.65 7.71
N ARG A 20 12.53 0.60 8.08
CA ARG A 20 13.90 1.01 8.36
C ARG A 20 14.48 0.28 9.56
N ALA A 21 13.69 0.12 10.62
CA ALA A 21 14.13 -0.58 11.82
C ALA A 21 14.44 -2.06 11.57
N THR A 22 13.81 -2.66 10.56
CA THR A 22 14.02 -4.07 10.19
C THR A 22 14.97 -4.26 9.02
N GLY A 23 15.70 -3.21 8.63
CA GLY A 23 16.72 -3.29 7.58
C GLY A 23 16.17 -3.17 6.15
N ARG A 24 14.96 -2.69 5.98
CA ARG A 24 14.35 -2.53 4.67
C ARG A 24 14.13 -1.06 4.31
N ALA A 25 15.20 -0.26 4.44
CA ALA A 25 15.16 1.15 4.08
C ALA A 25 14.85 1.37 2.59
N ASP A 26 15.20 0.41 1.74
CA ASP A 26 14.85 0.43 0.32
C ASP A 26 13.32 0.48 0.10
N LEU A 27 12.59 -0.40 0.80
CA LEU A 27 11.14 -0.44 0.71
C LEU A 27 10.49 0.79 1.36
N ALA A 28 11.09 1.30 2.44
CA ALA A 28 10.60 2.52 3.08
C ALA A 28 10.62 3.69 2.09
N ARG A 29 11.72 3.85 1.36
CA ARG A 29 11.84 4.91 0.34
C ARG A 29 10.83 4.73 -0.78
N GLU A 30 10.62 3.50 -1.26
CA GLU A 30 9.63 3.24 -2.28
C GLU A 30 8.23 3.59 -1.79
N LEU A 31 7.86 3.15 -0.58
CA LEU A 31 6.54 3.41 -0.02
C LEU A 31 6.28 4.92 0.14
N GLU A 32 7.26 5.65 0.65
CA GLU A 32 7.14 7.10 0.86
C GLU A 32 6.99 7.87 -0.46
N ALA A 33 7.55 7.35 -1.55
CA ALA A 33 7.50 7.98 -2.86
C ALA A 33 6.31 7.52 -3.72
N CYS A 34 5.61 6.47 -3.31
CA CYS A 34 4.50 5.91 -4.09
C CYS A 34 3.31 6.85 -4.17
N THR A 35 2.68 6.86 -5.34
CA THR A 35 1.41 7.54 -5.56
C THR A 35 0.27 6.55 -5.40
N VAL A 36 -0.81 6.95 -4.74
CA VAL A 36 -1.99 6.13 -4.62
C VAL A 36 -2.69 6.02 -5.98
N LYS A 37 -2.89 4.80 -6.42
CA LYS A 37 -3.53 4.50 -7.70
C LYS A 37 -5.03 4.26 -7.54
N ALA A 38 -5.41 3.54 -6.49
CA ALA A 38 -6.81 3.23 -6.20
C ALA A 38 -6.96 2.81 -4.74
N VAL A 39 -8.16 3.02 -4.20
CA VAL A 39 -8.51 2.56 -2.86
C VAL A 39 -9.77 1.74 -2.98
N SER A 40 -9.80 0.57 -2.32
CA SER A 40 -11.00 -0.23 -2.19
C SER A 40 -11.19 -0.61 -0.72
N TYR A 41 -12.45 -0.74 -0.32
CA TYR A 41 -12.78 -1.18 1.02
C TYR A 41 -14.06 -1.99 0.97
N ASP A 42 -14.00 -3.20 1.53
CA ASP A 42 -15.15 -4.08 1.65
C ASP A 42 -15.64 -4.05 3.11
N PRO A 43 -16.79 -3.44 3.40
CA PRO A 43 -17.31 -3.38 4.76
C PRO A 43 -17.73 -4.73 5.32
N GLU A 44 -18.04 -5.71 4.49
CA GLU A 44 -18.44 -7.03 4.97
C GLU A 44 -17.27 -7.80 5.55
N THR A 45 -16.12 -7.73 4.89
CA THR A 45 -14.90 -8.41 5.35
C THR A 45 -14.01 -7.50 6.19
N ASP A 46 -14.29 -6.20 6.21
CA ASP A 46 -13.48 -5.18 6.87
C ASP A 46 -12.04 -5.21 6.36
N VAL A 47 -11.89 -5.29 5.04
CA VAL A 47 -10.59 -5.30 4.37
C VAL A 47 -10.48 -4.10 3.43
N GLY A 48 -9.42 -3.34 3.58
CA GLY A 48 -9.08 -2.23 2.69
C GLY A 48 -7.84 -2.55 1.89
N LEU A 49 -7.80 -2.07 0.66
CA LEU A 49 -6.61 -2.19 -0.18
C LEU A 49 -6.30 -0.82 -0.78
N ILE A 50 -5.07 -0.37 -0.54
CA ILE A 50 -4.56 0.87 -1.12
C ILE A 50 -3.56 0.45 -2.20
N ALA A 51 -4.01 0.49 -3.45
CA ALA A 51 -3.15 0.16 -4.59
C ALA A 51 -2.24 1.34 -4.90
N LEU A 52 -0.97 1.05 -5.12
CA LEU A 52 0.07 2.06 -5.33
C LEU A 52 0.69 1.91 -6.71
N GLU A 53 1.08 3.02 -7.30
CA GLU A 53 1.84 3.02 -8.55
C GLU A 53 3.29 2.70 -8.21
N PRO A 54 3.86 1.62 -8.79
CA PRO A 54 5.25 1.25 -8.50
C PRO A 54 6.22 2.36 -8.92
N GLN A 55 7.19 2.65 -8.06
CA GLN A 55 8.19 3.69 -8.33
C GLN A 55 9.28 3.24 -9.29
N ARG A 56 9.65 1.97 -9.21
CA ARG A 56 10.67 1.44 -10.11
C ARG A 56 10.02 0.87 -11.36
N PRO A 57 10.40 1.36 -12.56
CA PRO A 57 9.91 0.74 -13.80
C PRO A 57 10.49 -0.66 -13.98
N LEU A 58 9.82 -1.47 -14.78
CA LEU A 58 10.35 -2.78 -15.15
C LEU A 58 11.53 -2.60 -16.11
N ASN A 59 12.59 -3.39 -15.90
CA ASN A 59 13.70 -3.42 -16.83
C ASN A 59 13.34 -4.30 -18.06
N ALA A 60 14.24 -4.35 -19.05
CA ALA A 60 13.97 -5.07 -20.29
C ALA A 60 13.72 -6.58 -20.07
N VAL A 61 14.43 -7.20 -19.14
CA VAL A 61 14.25 -8.62 -18.81
C VAL A 61 12.90 -8.86 -18.15
N GLU A 62 12.54 -8.01 -17.18
CA GLU A 62 11.29 -8.13 -16.45
C GLU A 62 10.07 -7.93 -17.35
N ARG A 63 10.17 -7.04 -18.34
CA ARG A 63 9.08 -6.81 -19.31
C ARG A 63 8.75 -8.04 -20.15
N ASN A 64 9.72 -8.92 -20.31
CA ASN A 64 9.54 -10.15 -21.06
C ASN A 64 8.93 -11.28 -20.23
N VAL A 65 8.82 -11.09 -18.93
CA VAL A 65 8.15 -12.04 -18.03
C VAL A 65 6.65 -11.85 -18.14
N ILE A 66 5.91 -12.93 -18.34
CA ILE A 66 4.47 -12.88 -18.50
C ILE A 66 3.80 -12.61 -17.15
N GLY A 67 3.15 -11.46 -17.07
CA GLY A 67 2.23 -11.14 -15.98
C GLY A 67 2.90 -10.65 -14.69
N GLN A 68 2.34 -9.57 -14.17
CA GLN A 68 2.60 -9.10 -12.81
C GLN A 68 1.70 -9.88 -11.87
N LYS A 69 2.26 -10.37 -10.77
CA LYS A 69 1.49 -11.08 -9.75
C LYS A 69 2.06 -10.77 -8.36
N LEU A 70 1.31 -11.13 -7.33
CA LEU A 70 1.75 -10.96 -5.96
C LEU A 70 2.99 -11.84 -5.71
N GLY A 71 4.06 -11.21 -5.25
CA GLY A 71 5.34 -11.89 -4.97
C GLY A 71 5.56 -12.12 -3.49
N GLN A 72 5.40 -11.08 -2.67
CA GLN A 72 5.68 -11.15 -1.24
C GLN A 72 4.73 -10.26 -0.46
N VAL A 73 4.39 -10.68 0.75
CA VAL A 73 3.62 -9.88 1.71
C VAL A 73 4.48 -9.69 2.96
N ILE A 74 4.65 -8.44 3.36
CA ILE A 74 5.44 -8.09 4.55
C ILE A 74 4.50 -7.60 5.64
N PRO A 75 4.35 -8.34 6.75
CA PRO A 75 3.53 -7.91 7.86
C PRO A 75 4.27 -6.88 8.72
N PHE A 76 3.51 -6.12 9.53
CA PHE A 76 4.05 -5.12 10.44
C PHE A 76 3.72 -5.50 11.88
N SER A 77 4.69 -5.34 12.77
CA SER A 77 4.52 -5.64 14.20
C SER A 77 3.78 -4.52 14.93
N ASP A 78 4.11 -3.26 14.60
CA ASP A 78 3.50 -2.10 15.25
C ASP A 78 2.13 -1.74 14.66
N ALA A 79 1.83 -2.28 13.48
CA ALA A 79 0.55 -2.12 12.82
C ALA A 79 0.08 -3.47 12.29
N PRO A 80 -0.36 -4.40 13.18
CA PRO A 80 -0.66 -5.78 12.78
C PRO A 80 -1.85 -5.91 11.81
N TYR A 81 -2.66 -4.85 11.69
CA TYR A 81 -3.73 -4.78 10.71
C TYR A 81 -3.22 -4.50 9.29
N ALA A 82 -1.97 -4.06 9.15
CA ALA A 82 -1.39 -3.65 7.86
C ALA A 82 -0.40 -4.67 7.33
N SER A 83 -0.33 -4.77 6.01
CA SER A 83 0.73 -5.50 5.33
C SER A 83 1.12 -4.78 4.05
N LEU A 84 2.40 -4.87 3.69
CA LEU A 84 2.93 -4.32 2.45
C LEU A 84 2.98 -5.42 1.41
N GLN A 85 2.42 -5.17 0.25
CA GLN A 85 2.43 -6.14 -0.84
C GLN A 85 3.46 -5.74 -1.88
N LEU A 86 4.31 -6.68 -2.24
CA LEU A 86 5.28 -6.55 -3.32
C LEU A 86 4.85 -7.45 -4.47
N ASP A 87 5.12 -7.02 -5.69
CA ASP A 87 4.89 -7.88 -6.85
C ASP A 87 6.04 -8.90 -6.99
N ASN A 88 5.94 -9.74 -8.02
CA ASN A 88 6.95 -10.76 -8.30
C ASN A 88 8.30 -10.17 -8.75
N PHE A 89 8.38 -8.87 -8.96
CA PHE A 89 9.62 -8.16 -9.29
C PHE A 89 10.18 -7.41 -8.06
N GLY A 90 9.57 -7.57 -6.89
CA GLY A 90 10.01 -6.94 -5.66
C GLY A 90 9.62 -5.47 -5.51
N ARG A 91 8.71 -4.97 -6.34
CA ARG A 91 8.24 -3.58 -6.26
C ARG A 91 7.08 -3.44 -5.29
N VAL A 92 7.04 -2.31 -4.57
CA VAL A 92 5.90 -1.97 -3.69
C VAL A 92 4.69 -1.67 -4.58
N VAL A 93 3.60 -2.41 -4.39
CA VAL A 93 2.39 -2.27 -5.23
C VAL A 93 1.11 -2.02 -4.44
N ALA A 94 1.08 -2.32 -3.15
CA ALA A 94 -0.13 -2.10 -2.36
C ALA A 94 0.15 -2.13 -0.85
N VAL A 95 -0.76 -1.51 -0.10
CA VAL A 95 -0.89 -1.71 1.35
C VAL A 95 -2.27 -2.30 1.59
N GLU A 96 -2.31 -3.47 2.24
CA GLU A 96 -3.56 -4.11 2.64
C GLU A 96 -3.81 -3.85 4.11
N LEU A 97 -5.06 -3.53 4.44
CA LEU A 97 -5.50 -3.27 5.81
C LEU A 97 -6.64 -4.24 6.15
N VAL A 98 -6.39 -5.13 7.12
CA VAL A 98 -7.38 -6.13 7.57
C VAL A 98 -7.84 -5.72 8.97
N ALA A 99 -9.14 -5.53 9.13
CA ALA A 99 -9.75 -5.04 10.37
C ALA A 99 -9.03 -3.79 10.90
N PRO A 100 -8.90 -2.73 10.08
CA PRO A 100 -8.14 -1.54 10.47
C PRO A 100 -8.77 -0.82 11.65
N PRO A 101 -8.01 0.02 12.37
CA PRO A 101 -8.56 0.86 13.41
C PRO A 101 -9.69 1.75 12.89
N ARG A 102 -10.58 2.15 13.78
CA ARG A 102 -11.77 2.91 13.44
C ARG A 102 -11.47 4.19 12.67
N ASN A 103 -10.42 4.90 13.05
CA ASN A 103 -10.02 6.14 12.37
C ASN A 103 -9.61 5.90 10.90
N LEU A 104 -8.92 4.82 10.60
CA LEU A 104 -8.57 4.45 9.23
C LEU A 104 -9.80 3.98 8.44
N ARG A 105 -10.67 3.20 9.08
CA ARG A 105 -11.90 2.73 8.46
C ARG A 105 -12.78 3.88 8.00
N TRP A 106 -12.88 4.91 8.81
CA TRP A 106 -13.66 6.11 8.49
C TRP A 106 -13.11 6.87 7.27
N ILE A 107 -11.84 6.72 6.99
CA ILE A 107 -11.18 7.35 5.85
C ILE A 107 -11.25 6.47 4.60
N LEU A 108 -11.12 5.16 4.77
CA LEU A 108 -11.18 4.21 3.67
C LEU A 108 -12.55 4.18 2.98
N ARG A 109 -13.62 4.25 3.76
CA ARG A 109 -14.98 4.22 3.21
C ARG A 109 -15.24 5.33 2.21
N PRO A 110 -15.06 6.62 2.55
CA PRO A 110 -15.24 7.69 1.57
C PRO A 110 -14.29 7.58 0.40
N ALA A 111 -13.03 7.22 0.66
CA ALA A 111 -12.02 7.09 -0.39
C ALA A 111 -12.37 5.99 -1.40
N SER A 112 -12.99 4.89 -0.96
CA SER A 112 -13.38 3.80 -1.85
C SER A 112 -14.55 4.19 -2.76
N ASN A 113 -15.31 5.22 -2.40
CA ASN A 113 -16.39 5.73 -3.22
C ASN A 113 -15.92 6.68 -4.32
N TYR A 114 -14.68 7.16 -4.23
CA TYR A 114 -14.08 7.94 -5.30
C TYR A 114 -13.69 7.02 -6.45
N ARG A 115 -14.14 7.38 -7.62
CA ARG A 115 -13.65 6.73 -8.83
C ARG A 115 -12.30 7.37 -9.16
N TRP A 116 -11.25 6.74 -8.70
CA TRP A 116 -9.91 7.17 -9.02
C TRP A 116 -9.73 7.06 -10.53
N LYS A 117 -9.54 8.20 -11.16
CA LYS A 117 -9.35 8.22 -12.61
C LYS A 117 -8.07 7.47 -12.92
N ARG A 118 -8.21 6.44 -13.68
CA ARG A 118 -7.06 5.76 -14.27
C ARG A 118 -6.45 6.71 -15.29
N PRO A 119 -5.13 6.89 -15.24
CA PRO A 119 -4.48 7.65 -16.29
C PRO A 119 -4.63 6.97 -17.64
#